data_d2051bf15e73bcc61638990262b3df69
#
_entry.id   d2051bf15e73bcc61638990262b3df69
#
_cell.length_a   1.000
_cell.length_b   1.000
_cell.length_c   1.000
_cell.angle_alpha   90.00
_cell.angle_beta   90.00
_cell.angle_gamma   90.00
#
_symmetry.space_group_name_H-M   'P 1'
#
loop_
_entity.id
_entity.type
_entity.pdbx_description
1 polymer ?
#
loop_
_entity_poly.entity_id
_entity_poly.type
_entity_poly.pdbx_seq_one_letter_code
_entity_poly.pdbx_strand_id
1 'polypeptide(L)'
;MLKLRHIALSAFEIINDSSTILIDPFVSLNAQYNYRNSKNISDIFVTHGHYDHIGQTVEIAKNTGADVTAIVDVAAYFQTQEVKKSIP
;
A
#
# COMPACT_ATOMS: atom_id res chain seq x y z
N MET A 1 20.34 2.16 2.71
CA MET A 1 20.32 1.83 1.27
C MET A 1 18.89 1.67 0.80
N LEU A 2 18.57 2.24 -0.34
CA LEU A 2 17.24 2.13 -0.93
C LEU A 2 17.12 0.84 -1.74
N LYS A 3 16.06 0.09 -1.51
CA LYS A 3 15.78 -1.14 -2.27
C LYS A 3 14.40 -1.07 -2.88
N LEU A 4 14.28 -1.55 -4.11
CA LEU A 4 13.01 -1.69 -4.81
C LEU A 4 12.72 -3.17 -4.99
N ARG A 5 11.54 -3.60 -4.57
CA ARG A 5 11.12 -5.00 -4.70
C ARG A 5 9.80 -5.06 -5.44
N HIS A 6 9.77 -5.84 -6.52
CA HIS A 6 8.53 -6.11 -7.23
C HIS A 6 7.82 -7.27 -6.55
N ILE A 7 6.58 -7.05 -6.13
CA ILE A 7 5.81 -8.07 -5.41
C ILE A 7 4.96 -8.88 -6.39
N ALA A 8 4.10 -8.21 -7.15
CA ALA A 8 3.22 -8.84 -8.13
C ALA A 8 2.56 -7.76 -8.97
N LEU A 9 2.39 -7.98 -10.27
CA LEU A 9 1.76 -7.02 -11.20
C LEU A 9 2.33 -5.62 -11.02
N SER A 10 1.51 -4.65 -10.60
CA SER A 10 1.94 -3.28 -10.35
C SER A 10 2.29 -3.03 -8.89
N ALA A 11 2.34 -4.06 -8.06
CA ALA A 11 2.64 -3.93 -6.65
C ALA A 11 4.14 -3.91 -6.41
N PHE A 12 4.61 -2.84 -5.79
CA PHE A 12 6.03 -2.64 -5.49
C PHE A 12 6.21 -2.25 -4.03
N GLU A 13 7.37 -2.58 -3.51
CA GLU A 13 7.80 -2.20 -2.19
C GLU A 13 9.10 -1.42 -2.32
N ILE A 14 9.14 -0.23 -1.72
CA ILE A 14 10.36 0.59 -1.66
C ILE A 14 10.82 0.57 -0.22
N ILE A 15 12.00 0.04 0.01
CA ILE A 15 12.54 -0.17 1.36
C ILE A 15 13.70 0.78 1.58
N ASN A 16 13.60 1.60 2.62
CA ASN A 16 14.69 2.40 3.14
C ASN A 16 15.16 1.79 4.45
N ASP A 17 16.21 2.35 5.05
CA ASP A 17 16.81 1.76 6.25
C ASP A 17 15.81 1.54 7.39
N SER A 18 14.86 2.45 7.57
CA SER A 18 13.94 2.42 8.70
C SER A 18 12.47 2.32 8.34
N SER A 19 12.12 2.36 7.05
CA SER A 19 10.71 2.38 6.65
C SER A 19 10.49 1.75 5.30
N THR A 20 9.24 1.41 5.03
CA THR A 20 8.80 0.76 3.79
C THR A 20 7.62 1.54 3.22
N ILE A 21 7.64 1.74 1.90
CA ILE A 21 6.53 2.33 1.15
C ILE A 21 5.99 1.27 0.21
N LEU A 22 4.67 1.12 0.16
CA LEU A 22 4.02 0.22 -0.79
C LEU A 22 3.35 1.01 -1.90
N ILE A 23 3.39 0.48 -3.11
CA ILE A 23 2.72 1.05 -4.28
C ILE A 23 1.79 0.00 -4.84
N ASP A 24 0.51 0.36 -5.01
CA ASP A 24 -0.53 -0.50 -5.57
C ASP A 24 -0.49 -1.92 -5.00
N PRO A 25 -0.72 -2.10 -3.67
CA PRO A 25 -0.42 -3.35 -2.99
C PRO A 25 -1.42 -4.47 -3.25
N PHE A 26 -1.55 -4.89 -4.51
CA PHE A 26 -2.27 -6.11 -4.87
C PHE A 26 -1.34 -7.30 -4.65
N VAL A 27 -1.17 -7.67 -3.38
CA VAL A 27 -0.10 -8.58 -2.97
C VAL A 27 -0.55 -10.04 -2.85
N SER A 28 -1.85 -10.30 -2.96
CA SER A 28 -2.38 -11.66 -2.78
C SER A 28 -1.89 -12.66 -3.83
N LEU A 29 -1.43 -12.18 -5.00
CA LEU A 29 -0.87 -13.06 -6.02
C LEU A 29 0.51 -13.62 -5.67
N ASN A 30 1.19 -13.02 -4.70
CA ASN A 30 2.49 -13.51 -4.25
C ASN A 30 2.30 -14.21 -2.90
N ALA A 31 2.18 -15.54 -2.94
CA ALA A 31 1.91 -16.33 -1.74
C ALA A 31 3.02 -16.25 -0.71
N GLN A 32 4.22 -15.85 -1.11
CA GLN A 32 5.34 -15.76 -0.19
C GLN A 32 5.49 -14.38 0.44
N TYR A 33 4.76 -13.38 -0.06
CA TYR A 33 4.83 -12.04 0.49
C TYR A 33 3.93 -11.90 1.71
N ASN A 34 4.47 -11.38 2.79
CA ASN A 34 3.68 -11.03 3.98
C ASN A 34 4.13 -9.66 4.44
N TYR A 35 3.24 -8.66 4.33
CA TYR A 35 3.56 -7.29 4.69
C TYR A 35 3.92 -7.14 6.18
N ARG A 36 3.49 -8.08 7.02
CA ARG A 36 3.82 -8.05 8.45
C ARG A 36 5.31 -8.27 8.70
N ASN A 37 6.03 -8.80 7.71
CA ASN A 37 7.48 -8.96 7.79
C ASN A 37 8.23 -7.73 7.32
N SER A 38 7.53 -6.75 6.75
CA SER A 38 8.16 -5.53 6.27
C SER A 38 8.40 -4.57 7.42
N LYS A 39 9.51 -3.83 7.34
CA LYS A 39 9.82 -2.81 8.34
C LYS A 39 8.87 -1.64 8.17
N ASN A 40 8.24 -1.22 9.26
CA ASN A 40 7.50 0.03 9.38
C ASN A 40 6.92 0.55 8.06
N ILE A 41 5.80 -0.01 7.64
CA ILE A 41 5.11 0.48 6.45
C ILE A 41 4.50 1.83 6.80
N SER A 42 5.08 2.89 6.27
CA SER A 42 4.68 4.26 6.60
C SER A 42 3.68 4.83 5.63
N ASP A 43 3.76 4.42 4.37
CA ASP A 43 2.97 5.01 3.29
C ASP A 43 2.56 3.98 2.27
N ILE A 44 1.38 4.16 1.71
CA ILE A 44 0.87 3.37 0.61
C ILE A 44 0.39 4.34 -0.47
N PHE A 45 0.90 4.19 -1.69
CA PHE A 45 0.47 4.98 -2.84
C PHE A 45 -0.35 4.12 -3.78
N VAL A 46 -1.56 4.57 -4.12
CA VAL A 46 -2.43 3.86 -5.06
C VAL A 46 -2.60 4.72 -6.31
N THR A 47 -2.16 4.20 -7.44
CA THR A 47 -2.09 4.99 -8.68
C THR A 47 -3.44 5.20 -9.32
N HIS A 48 -4.36 4.25 -9.20
CA HIS A 48 -5.74 4.42 -9.68
C HIS A 48 -6.67 3.38 -9.06
N GLY A 49 -7.98 3.52 -9.34
CA GLY A 49 -9.01 2.81 -8.61
C GLY A 49 -9.35 1.40 -9.09
N HIS A 50 -8.55 0.81 -9.96
CA HIS A 50 -8.80 -0.56 -10.40
C HIS A 50 -8.46 -1.55 -9.30
N TYR A 51 -9.16 -2.67 -9.27
CA TYR A 51 -9.02 -3.69 -8.25
C TYR A 51 -7.57 -4.17 -8.08
N ASP A 52 -6.87 -4.38 -9.20
CA ASP A 52 -5.50 -4.89 -9.19
C ASP A 52 -4.47 -3.85 -8.73
N HIS A 53 -4.90 -2.63 -8.43
CA HIS A 53 -4.04 -1.58 -7.86
C HIS A 53 -4.44 -1.26 -6.42
N ILE A 54 -5.74 -1.19 -6.13
CA ILE A 54 -6.22 -1.01 -4.75
C ILE A 54 -5.78 -2.21 -3.90
N GLY A 55 -6.00 -3.41 -4.43
CA GLY A 55 -5.56 -4.63 -3.79
C GLY A 55 -5.93 -4.71 -2.33
N GLN A 56 -4.96 -4.96 -1.48
CA GLN A 56 -5.11 -5.11 -0.05
C GLN A 56 -4.83 -3.82 0.73
N THR A 57 -4.93 -2.66 0.08
CA THR A 57 -4.61 -1.37 0.71
C THR A 57 -5.37 -1.15 2.01
N VAL A 58 -6.69 -1.40 2.01
CA VAL A 58 -7.52 -1.16 3.20
C VAL A 58 -7.04 -2.01 4.37
N GLU A 59 -6.83 -3.29 4.14
CA GLU A 59 -6.35 -4.20 5.18
C GLU A 59 -4.99 -3.77 5.72
N ILE A 60 -4.06 -3.49 4.83
CA ILE A 60 -2.69 -3.13 5.25
C ILE A 60 -2.69 -1.81 6.00
N ALA A 61 -3.40 -0.81 5.49
CA ALA A 61 -3.46 0.50 6.14
C ALA A 61 -4.05 0.41 7.54
N LYS A 62 -5.13 -0.36 7.71
CA LYS A 62 -5.74 -0.52 9.03
C LYS A 62 -4.82 -1.21 10.02
N ASN A 63 -4.07 -2.19 9.56
CA ASN A 63 -3.21 -2.97 10.44
C ASN A 63 -1.88 -2.31 10.74
N THR A 64 -1.43 -1.38 9.90
CA THR A 64 -0.12 -0.73 10.06
C THR A 64 -0.22 0.73 10.49
N GLY A 65 -1.35 1.36 10.27
CA GLY A 65 -1.50 2.80 10.47
C GLY A 65 -0.86 3.63 9.36
N ALA A 66 -0.51 3.03 8.24
CA ALA A 66 0.13 3.73 7.13
C ALA A 66 -0.78 4.81 6.54
N ASP A 67 -0.18 5.90 6.08
CA ASP A 67 -0.88 6.93 5.32
C ASP A 67 -1.11 6.43 3.90
N VAL A 68 -2.30 6.70 3.35
CA VAL A 68 -2.63 6.29 1.99
C VAL A 68 -2.77 7.54 1.13
N THR A 69 -2.08 7.57 0.00
CA THR A 69 -2.14 8.66 -0.97
C THR A 69 -2.69 8.12 -2.29
N ALA A 70 -3.72 8.78 -2.82
CA ALA A 70 -4.37 8.38 -4.05
C ALA A 70 -5.04 9.60 -4.69
N ILE A 71 -5.54 9.45 -5.93
CA ILE A 71 -6.33 10.53 -6.54
C ILE A 71 -7.61 10.75 -5.74
N VAL A 72 -8.23 11.93 -5.92
CA VAL A 72 -9.35 12.40 -5.08
C VAL A 72 -10.46 11.36 -4.93
N ASP A 73 -10.93 10.78 -6.03
CA ASP A 73 -12.04 9.83 -6.00
C ASP A 73 -11.68 8.56 -5.25
N VAL A 74 -10.46 8.08 -5.43
CA VAL A 74 -9.99 6.86 -4.76
C VAL A 74 -9.73 7.15 -3.29
N ALA A 75 -9.18 8.32 -2.97
CA ALA A 75 -8.98 8.73 -1.59
C ALA A 75 -10.32 8.79 -0.84
N ALA A 76 -11.37 9.31 -1.48
CA ALA A 76 -12.70 9.34 -0.89
C ALA A 76 -13.21 7.93 -0.59
N TYR A 77 -12.98 6.99 -1.49
CA TYR A 77 -13.33 5.59 -1.25
C TYR A 77 -12.63 5.05 0.00
N PHE A 78 -11.33 5.29 0.14
CA PHE A 78 -10.60 4.82 1.31
C PHE A 78 -11.11 5.44 2.60
N GLN A 79 -11.55 6.70 2.55
CA GLN A 79 -12.14 7.34 3.72
C GLN A 79 -13.41 6.63 4.17
N THR A 80 -14.22 6.13 3.23
CA THR A 80 -15.42 5.35 3.57
C THR A 80 -15.08 4.01 4.19
N GLN A 81 -13.88 3.50 3.96
CA GLN A 81 -13.39 2.24 4.52
C GLN A 81 -12.66 2.43 5.84
N GLU A 82 -12.76 3.63 6.43
CA GLU A 82 -12.16 3.95 7.72
C GLU A 82 -10.63 3.86 7.72
N VAL A 83 -10.00 4.12 6.58
CA VAL A 83 -8.56 4.28 6.50
C VAL A 83 -8.20 5.58 7.20
N LYS A 84 -7.28 5.50 8.15
CA LYS A 84 -7.01 6.59 9.09
C LYS A 84 -6.58 7.88 8.41
N LYS A 85 -5.74 7.78 7.40
CA LYS A 85 -5.34 8.92 6.57
C LYS A 85 -5.39 8.51 5.12
N SER A 86 -6.19 9.21 4.34
CA SER A 86 -6.27 9.03 2.91
C SER A 86 -6.31 10.40 2.27
N ILE A 87 -5.24 10.77 1.58
CA ILE A 87 -5.09 12.09 0.98
C ILE A 87 -4.85 11.97 -0.52
N PRO A 88 -5.38 12.94 -1.30
CA PRO A 88 -5.15 12.95 -2.73
C PRO A 88 -3.70 13.19 -3.09
#